data_f05fd1b641e7f03bb3426441c1d6bc8a
#
_entry.id   f05fd1b641e7f03bb3426441c1d6bc8a
#
_cell.length_a   1.000
_cell.length_b   1.000
_cell.length_c   1.000
_cell.angle_alpha   90.00
_cell.angle_beta   90.00
_cell.angle_gamma   90.00
#
_symmetry.space_group_name_H-M   'P 1'
#
loop_
_entity.id
_entity.type
_entity.pdbx_description
1 polymer ?
#
loop_
_entity_poly.entity_id
_entity_poly.type
_entity_poly.pdbx_seq_one_letter_code
_entity_poly.pdbx_strand_id
1 'polypeptide(L)'
;KKWFRTLPIEELNLGEKKKFKLKEKEILLINEGEIYAIENLCPHMDLPLDIGQITEKATILCPYHKSEFCFKSGDVKKWVGKRPQEHQDECKPLNTISVNTDEDYIWVTDG
;
A
#
# COMPACT_ATOMS: atom_id res chain seq x y z
N LYS A 1 -14.90 -12.90 -6.62
CA LYS A 1 -14.08 -12.30 -5.56
C LYS A 1 -14.93 -12.05 -4.33
N LYS A 2 -14.33 -12.27 -3.19
CA LYS A 2 -15.02 -12.05 -1.92
C LYS A 2 -14.59 -10.72 -1.32
N TRP A 3 -15.57 -9.95 -0.85
CA TRP A 3 -15.32 -8.66 -0.21
C TRP A 3 -15.33 -8.81 1.31
N PHE A 4 -14.41 -8.13 1.95
CA PHE A 4 -14.28 -8.13 3.41
C PHE A 4 -14.45 -6.72 3.94
N ARG A 5 -15.26 -6.58 4.98
CA ARG A 5 -15.45 -5.31 5.66
C ARG A 5 -14.20 -5.03 6.51
N THR A 6 -13.73 -3.80 6.44
CA THR A 6 -12.59 -3.35 7.22
C THR A 6 -12.99 -2.23 8.17
N LEU A 7 -12.30 -1.10 8.11
CA LEU A 7 -12.53 0.01 9.02
C LEU A 7 -13.74 0.84 8.61
N PRO A 8 -14.42 1.50 9.58
CA PRO A 8 -15.35 2.57 9.24
C PRO A 8 -14.63 3.68 8.47
N ILE A 9 -15.30 4.26 7.48
CA ILE A 9 -14.70 5.33 6.67
C ILE A 9 -14.26 6.50 7.54
N GLU A 10 -15.04 6.81 8.56
CA GLU A 10 -14.76 7.94 9.44
C GLU A 10 -13.50 7.76 10.29
N GLU A 11 -12.98 6.54 10.41
CA GLU A 11 -11.74 6.29 11.13
C GLU A 11 -10.50 6.53 10.28
N LEU A 12 -10.66 6.74 8.99
CA LEU A 12 -9.55 6.99 8.08
C LEU A 12 -9.73 8.35 7.43
N ASN A 13 -9.15 9.37 8.02
CA ASN A 13 -9.26 10.74 7.56
C ASN A 13 -8.32 11.02 6.39
N LEU A 14 -8.61 12.10 5.66
CA LEU A 14 -7.78 12.52 4.53
C LEU A 14 -6.32 12.67 4.97
N GLY A 15 -5.43 12.07 4.21
CA GLY A 15 -4.00 12.10 4.50
C GLY A 15 -3.52 11.04 5.48
N GLU A 16 -4.43 10.21 5.98
CA GLU A 16 -4.08 9.16 6.93
C GLU A 16 -3.89 7.81 6.25
N LYS A 17 -3.12 6.95 6.88
CA LYS A 17 -3.01 5.54 6.51
C LYS A 17 -3.09 4.69 7.77
N LYS A 18 -3.75 3.54 7.67
CA LYS A 18 -3.91 2.62 8.81
C LYS A 18 -3.74 1.18 8.37
N LYS A 19 -3.14 0.39 9.24
CA LYS A 19 -3.01 -1.05 9.04
C LYS A 19 -4.31 -1.75 9.39
N PHE A 20 -4.59 -2.81 8.65
CA PHE A 20 -5.69 -3.71 8.96
C PHE A 20 -5.25 -5.13 8.64
N LYS A 21 -5.47 -6.03 9.59
CA LYS A 21 -5.12 -7.43 9.36
C LYS A 21 -6.29 -8.17 8.74
N LEU A 22 -6.08 -8.71 7.56
CA LEU A 22 -7.08 -9.46 6.82
C LEU A 22 -6.60 -10.91 6.69
N LYS A 23 -7.17 -11.82 7.46
CA LYS A 23 -6.72 -13.20 7.55
C LYS A 23 -5.25 -13.25 7.95
N GLU A 24 -4.39 -13.78 7.11
CA GLU A 24 -2.96 -13.87 7.38
C GLU A 24 -2.16 -12.71 6.80
N LYS A 25 -2.82 -11.83 6.07
CA LYS A 25 -2.18 -10.69 5.45
C LYS A 25 -2.42 -9.43 6.26
N GLU A 26 -1.45 -8.54 6.23
CA GLU A 26 -1.61 -7.20 6.76
C GLU A 26 -1.72 -6.25 5.59
N ILE A 27 -2.78 -5.46 5.56
CA ILE A 27 -2.98 -4.47 4.50
C ILE A 27 -2.84 -3.07 5.05
N LEU A 28 -2.56 -2.13 4.17
CA LEU A 28 -2.45 -0.72 4.51
C LEU A 28 -3.53 0.04 3.74
N LEU A 29 -4.41 0.70 4.48
CA LEU A 29 -5.47 1.52 3.92
C LEU A 29 -5.00 2.96 3.90
N ILE A 30 -5.17 3.63 2.77
CA ILE A 30 -4.65 4.98 2.54
C ILE A 30 -5.79 5.86 2.06
N ASN A 31 -5.96 7.03 2.67
CA ASN A 31 -6.94 8.03 2.23
C ASN A 31 -6.23 9.26 1.67
N GLU A 32 -6.25 9.41 0.36
CA GLU A 32 -5.72 10.58 -0.34
C GLU A 32 -6.79 11.23 -1.20
N GLY A 33 -7.99 11.36 -0.64
CA GLY A 33 -9.17 11.82 -1.36
C GLY A 33 -10.02 10.64 -1.83
N GLU A 34 -9.37 9.59 -2.28
CA GLU A 34 -9.97 8.28 -2.51
C GLU A 34 -9.29 7.28 -1.61
N ILE A 35 -9.95 6.16 -1.37
CA ILE A 35 -9.39 5.11 -0.52
C ILE A 35 -8.66 4.09 -1.37
N TYR A 36 -7.43 3.81 -0.98
CA TYR A 36 -6.59 2.80 -1.63
C TYR A 36 -6.16 1.76 -0.62
N ALA A 37 -5.91 0.56 -1.08
CA ALA A 37 -5.39 -0.51 -0.24
C ALA A 37 -4.23 -1.20 -0.92
N ILE A 38 -3.20 -1.46 -0.15
CA ILE A 38 -2.02 -2.20 -0.61
C ILE A 38 -1.67 -3.23 0.45
N GLU A 39 -0.92 -4.25 0.04
CA GLU A 39 -0.33 -5.16 1.00
C GLU A 39 0.74 -4.42 1.79
N ASN A 40 0.74 -4.56 3.11
CA ASN A 40 1.68 -3.82 3.97
C ASN A 40 3.05 -4.51 3.99
N LEU A 41 3.61 -4.69 2.81
CA LEU A 41 4.93 -5.28 2.63
C LEU A 41 5.65 -4.59 1.49
N CYS A 42 6.88 -4.16 1.75
CA CYS A 42 7.76 -3.66 0.70
C CYS A 42 8.18 -4.85 -0.16
N PRO A 43 7.90 -4.84 -1.49
CA PRO A 43 8.27 -5.96 -2.36
C PRO A 43 9.76 -6.25 -2.38
N HIS A 44 10.56 -5.27 -2.02
CA HIS A 44 12.02 -5.36 -2.01
C HIS A 44 12.55 -6.17 -0.82
N MET A 45 11.97 -5.96 0.35
CA MET A 45 12.54 -6.48 1.60
C MET A 45 11.55 -7.25 2.47
N ASP A 46 10.30 -7.37 2.05
CA ASP A 46 9.23 -7.94 2.86
C ASP A 46 9.08 -7.30 4.24
N LEU A 47 9.30 -5.98 4.28
CA LEU A 47 9.18 -5.18 5.50
C LEU A 47 7.93 -4.31 5.45
N PRO A 48 7.35 -3.99 6.61
CA PRO A 48 6.12 -3.19 6.64
C PRO A 48 6.30 -1.80 6.03
N LEU A 49 5.27 -1.33 5.33
CA LEU A 49 5.26 0.00 4.72
C LEU A 49 4.46 1.03 5.50
N ASP A 50 3.80 0.62 6.58
CA ASP A 50 2.89 1.50 7.32
C ASP A 50 3.59 2.72 7.93
N ILE A 51 4.87 2.63 8.20
CA ILE A 51 5.67 3.77 8.67
C ILE A 51 6.32 4.54 7.53
N GLY A 52 6.09 4.13 6.28
CA GLY A 52 6.61 4.84 5.12
C GLY A 52 5.87 6.16 4.89
N GLN A 53 6.51 7.06 4.18
CA GLN A 53 5.96 8.38 3.89
C GLN A 53 5.14 8.36 2.60
N ILE A 54 3.95 8.94 2.67
CA ILE A 54 3.11 9.17 1.49
C ILE A 54 3.54 10.50 0.87
N THR A 55 3.71 10.52 -0.46
CA THR A 55 4.12 11.71 -1.18
C THR A 55 2.93 12.35 -1.91
N GLU A 56 3.12 13.57 -2.38
CA GLU A 56 2.12 14.28 -3.16
C GLU A 56 1.86 13.65 -4.52
N LYS A 57 2.73 12.75 -4.95
CA LYS A 57 2.63 12.08 -6.26
C LYS A 57 1.82 10.79 -6.19
N ALA A 58 1.13 10.54 -5.08
CA ALA A 58 0.38 9.31 -4.83
C ALA A 58 1.31 8.10 -4.77
N THR A 59 2.46 8.27 -4.13
CA THR A 59 3.42 7.20 -3.93
C THR A 59 3.72 7.01 -2.45
N ILE A 60 4.23 5.84 -2.10
CA ILE A 60 4.70 5.55 -0.75
C ILE A 60 6.18 5.19 -0.79
N LEU A 61 6.93 5.78 0.13
CA LEU A 61 8.37 5.52 0.23
C LEU A 61 8.63 4.41 1.25
N CYS A 62 9.38 3.41 0.84
CA CYS A 62 9.83 2.38 1.77
C CYS A 62 10.73 3.04 2.82
N PRO A 63 10.42 2.89 4.13
CA PRO A 63 11.19 3.60 5.16
C PRO A 63 12.63 3.12 5.29
N TYR A 64 12.93 1.95 4.74
CA TYR A 64 14.25 1.34 4.91
C TYR A 64 15.23 1.74 3.83
N HIS A 65 14.77 1.91 2.58
CA HIS A 65 15.64 2.20 1.45
C HIS A 65 15.18 3.36 0.59
N LYS A 66 14.05 3.96 0.92
CA LYS A 66 13.48 5.06 0.14
C LYS A 66 13.08 4.68 -1.29
N SER A 67 12.84 3.39 -1.54
CA SER A 67 12.21 2.97 -2.78
C SER A 67 10.81 3.55 -2.84
N GLU A 68 10.39 3.94 -4.02
CA GLU A 68 9.11 4.64 -4.20
C GLU A 68 8.17 3.81 -5.06
N PHE A 69 6.95 3.60 -4.56
CA PHE A 69 5.92 2.81 -5.25
C PHE A 69 4.64 3.60 -5.36
N CYS A 70 3.98 3.50 -6.51
CA CYS A 70 2.66 4.10 -6.67
C CYS A 70 1.62 3.20 -5.99
N PHE A 71 0.93 3.71 -4.97
CA PHE A 71 -0.08 2.91 -4.28
C PHE A 71 -1.39 2.76 -5.05
N LYS A 72 -1.57 3.52 -6.13
CA LYS A 72 -2.74 3.37 -7.01
C LYS A 72 -2.61 2.20 -7.96
N SER A 73 -1.46 2.08 -8.62
CA SER A 73 -1.23 1.07 -9.65
C SER A 73 -0.29 -0.05 -9.21
N GLY A 74 0.50 0.18 -8.16
CA GLY A 74 1.53 -0.73 -7.74
C GLY A 74 2.86 -0.56 -8.46
N ASP A 75 2.93 0.37 -9.43
CA ASP A 75 4.14 0.57 -10.22
C ASP A 75 5.31 1.02 -9.37
N VAL A 76 6.48 0.49 -9.67
CA VAL A 76 7.73 0.93 -9.06
C VAL A 76 8.13 2.24 -9.72
N LYS A 77 8.23 3.30 -8.93
CA LYS A 77 8.65 4.61 -9.42
C LYS A 77 10.14 4.85 -9.20
N LYS A 78 10.67 4.30 -8.11
CA LYS A 78 12.08 4.38 -7.81
C LYS A 78 12.49 3.14 -7.05
N TRP A 79 13.47 2.43 -7.56
CA TRP A 79 13.99 1.23 -6.91
C TRP A 79 15.36 1.55 -6.34
N VAL A 80 15.50 1.45 -5.03
CA VAL A 80 16.77 1.69 -4.34
C VAL A 80 17.24 0.38 -3.76
N GLY A 81 18.39 -0.09 -4.23
CA GLY A 81 18.97 -1.33 -3.76
C GLY A 81 20.42 -1.16 -3.38
N LYS A 82 21.03 -2.23 -2.88
CA LYS A 82 22.40 -2.21 -2.45
C LYS A 82 23.38 -2.02 -3.62
N ARG A 83 23.02 -2.51 -4.80
CA ARG A 83 23.84 -2.41 -6.00
C ARG A 83 22.98 -2.06 -7.18
N PRO A 84 23.24 -0.93 -7.84
CA PRO A 84 22.37 -0.49 -8.95
C PRO A 84 22.26 -1.48 -10.10
N GLN A 85 23.30 -2.28 -10.35
CA GLN A 85 23.28 -3.23 -11.44
C GLN A 85 22.43 -4.46 -11.21
N GLU A 86 22.11 -4.76 -9.96
CA GLU A 86 21.45 -6.02 -9.61
C GLU A 86 19.94 -5.91 -9.57
N HIS A 87 19.38 -4.72 -9.70
CA HIS A 87 18.00 -4.49 -9.29
C HIS A 87 16.99 -4.36 -10.41
N GLN A 88 17.43 -4.15 -11.63
CA GLN A 88 16.47 -4.00 -12.74
C GLN A 88 15.68 -5.26 -13.00
N ASP A 89 16.30 -6.41 -12.79
CA ASP A 89 15.64 -7.70 -12.99
C ASP A 89 14.83 -8.16 -11.77
N GLU A 90 15.04 -7.52 -10.63
CA GLU A 90 14.40 -7.90 -9.37
C GLU A 90 13.28 -6.96 -8.94
N CYS A 91 13.04 -5.90 -9.68
CA CYS A 91 11.98 -4.96 -9.37
C CYS A 91 10.63 -5.64 -9.41
N LYS A 92 9.94 -5.62 -8.29
CA LYS A 92 8.60 -6.19 -8.18
C LYS A 92 7.61 -5.07 -7.88
N PRO A 93 6.46 -5.08 -8.54
CA PRO A 93 5.43 -4.09 -8.23
C PRO A 93 4.86 -4.31 -6.84
N LEU A 94 4.33 -3.25 -6.28
CA LEU A 94 3.59 -3.29 -5.03
C LEU A 94 2.27 -4.03 -5.25
N ASN A 95 1.88 -4.90 -4.33
CA ASN A 95 0.60 -5.57 -4.40
C ASN A 95 -0.51 -4.61 -4.00
N THR A 96 -1.33 -4.22 -4.96
CA THR A 96 -2.51 -3.40 -4.70
C THR A 96 -3.71 -4.29 -4.47
N ILE A 97 -4.67 -3.78 -3.72
CA ILE A 97 -5.87 -4.52 -3.35
C ILE A 97 -7.08 -3.69 -3.77
N SER A 98 -8.05 -4.34 -4.38
CA SER A 98 -9.27 -3.65 -4.82
C SER A 98 -10.06 -3.17 -3.62
N VAL A 99 -10.53 -1.93 -3.68
CA VAL A 99 -11.28 -1.28 -2.61
C VAL A 99 -12.63 -0.83 -3.10
N ASN A 100 -13.62 -0.98 -2.25
CA ASN A 100 -14.94 -0.40 -2.46
C ASN A 100 -15.39 0.21 -1.14
N THR A 101 -16.26 1.20 -1.20
CA THR A 101 -16.79 1.82 0.00
C THR A 101 -18.31 1.85 -0.07
N ASP A 102 -18.96 1.64 1.07
CA ASP A 102 -20.37 1.90 1.21
C ASP A 102 -20.55 3.18 2.05
N GLU A 103 -21.71 3.39 2.63
CA GLU A 103 -21.96 4.60 3.42
C GLU A 103 -21.17 4.65 4.73
N ASP A 104 -20.79 3.49 5.25
CA ASP A 104 -20.22 3.38 6.58
C ASP A 104 -18.82 2.77 6.63
N TYR A 105 -18.50 1.85 5.72
CA TYR A 105 -17.30 1.02 5.83
C TYR A 105 -16.50 0.96 4.54
N ILE A 106 -15.23 0.64 4.72
CA ILE A 106 -14.30 0.35 3.62
C ILE A 106 -14.27 -1.16 3.44
N TRP A 107 -14.43 -1.61 2.20
CA TRP A 107 -14.41 -3.03 1.82
C TRP A 107 -13.24 -3.31 0.91
N VAL A 108 -12.60 -4.44 1.11
CA VAL A 108 -11.45 -4.86 0.30
C VAL A 108 -11.62 -6.31 -0.13
N THR A 109 -10.93 -6.67 -1.22
CA THR A 109 -10.87 -8.07 -1.64
C THR A 109 -9.64 -8.73 -0.99
N ASP A 110 -9.57 -10.04 -1.08
CA ASP A 110 -8.41 -10.77 -0.56
C ASP A 110 -7.31 -10.97 -1.60
N GLY A 111 -7.35 -10.17 -2.63
CA GLY A 111 -6.29 -10.21 -3.64
C GLY A 111 -6.73 -10.09 -5.07
#